data_bfc1bd542dc38739cd4559c2b2ea6263
#
_entry.id   bfc1bd542dc38739cd4559c2b2ea6263
#
_cell.length_a   1.000
_cell.length_b   1.000
_cell.length_c   1.000
_cell.angle_alpha   90.00
_cell.angle_beta   90.00
_cell.angle_gamma   90.00
#
_symmetry.space_group_name_H-M   'P 1'
#
loop_
_entity.id
_entity.type
_entity.pdbx_description
1 polymer ?
#
loop_
_entity_poly.entity_id
_entity_poly.type
_entity_poly.pdbx_seq_one_letter_code
_entity_poly.pdbx_strand_id
1 'polypeptide(L)'
;MTKLILAGLTLLMGPAAALGGQAGREANPFAGAAFFVDPDYAARVEATARRHSDEADAIRKVASQPTALWLDSIAKVAKVPGWLDEAKKQQIANGRPTALMLVLYDLPNRDCAANSSEGELRVEKNGEARYRNEFIDPLAALFQSHADQPIVVILEPDSLANLATNMGLPSCVAARSVYRDATVYALKKFALPNVSVYLDAGHAGWLGWDDNREKIAKVYKKVLVEAGGTQMIRGFVTNVSNYTHLRNRDGAVLEPTDPCPNELTYVKMLGETLSMYGIKDKGFLIDTSRNGKGGIRTKWGNWCNIKGAGLGERPRVQPEPGVDAFVWIKPPGESDGTSDPKQPRFDEACVSPDSAKGAPQAGEWFESYFLDLVRNAKPPL
;
A
#
# COMPACT_ATOMS: atom_id res chain seq x y z
N MET A 1 74.80 13.01 16.96
CA MET A 1 74.09 13.62 15.83
C MET A 1 73.15 12.59 15.27
N THR A 2 71.93 12.56 15.76
CA THR A 2 70.93 11.54 15.41
C THR A 2 69.89 12.21 14.50
N LYS A 3 69.80 11.80 13.25
CA LYS A 3 68.81 12.28 12.28
C LYS A 3 67.48 11.55 12.45
N LEU A 4 66.43 12.31 12.81
CA LEU A 4 65.03 11.89 12.76
C LEU A 4 64.56 11.91 11.31
N ILE A 5 64.05 10.77 10.82
CA ILE A 5 63.35 10.68 9.54
C ILE A 5 61.84 10.70 9.86
N LEU A 6 61.16 11.77 9.43
CA LEU A 6 59.71 11.89 9.47
C LEU A 6 59.13 11.18 8.22
N ALA A 7 58.42 10.08 8.44
CA ALA A 7 57.68 9.43 7.38
C ALA A 7 56.26 10.07 7.27
N GLY A 8 56.03 10.78 6.19
CA GLY A 8 54.71 11.36 5.88
C GLY A 8 53.74 10.25 5.39
N LEU A 9 52.65 10.05 6.09
CA LEU A 9 51.56 9.16 5.71
C LEU A 9 50.59 9.96 4.82
N THR A 10 50.66 9.74 3.51
CA THR A 10 49.70 10.33 2.54
C THR A 10 48.47 9.43 2.50
N LEU A 11 47.35 9.89 3.07
CA LEU A 11 46.05 9.26 2.97
C LEU A 11 45.49 9.51 1.54
N LEU A 12 45.51 8.49 0.71
CA LEU A 12 44.80 8.50 -0.57
C LEU A 12 43.31 8.27 -0.29
N MET A 13 42.54 9.35 -0.28
CA MET A 13 41.07 9.27 -0.39
C MET A 13 40.73 8.90 -1.83
N GLY A 14 40.39 7.65 -2.09
CA GLY A 14 39.79 7.22 -3.34
C GLY A 14 38.32 7.67 -3.42
N PRO A 15 37.75 7.86 -4.63
CA PRO A 15 36.38 8.32 -4.78
C PRO A 15 35.38 7.22 -4.41
N ALA A 16 34.80 7.31 -3.21
CA ALA A 16 33.63 6.53 -2.80
C ALA A 16 32.35 7.26 -3.23
N ALA A 17 32.05 7.24 -4.50
CA ALA A 17 30.77 7.74 -4.97
C ALA A 17 30.45 7.17 -6.36
N ALA A 18 29.72 6.06 -6.43
CA ALA A 18 28.86 5.68 -7.56
C ALA A 18 28.19 4.29 -7.43
N LEU A 19 28.19 3.62 -6.28
CA LEU A 19 27.50 2.32 -6.10
C LEU A 19 26.21 2.37 -5.25
N GLY A 20 25.85 3.56 -4.72
CA GLY A 20 24.73 3.68 -3.77
C GLY A 20 23.33 3.70 -4.38
N GLY A 21 23.16 4.12 -5.62
CA GLY A 21 21.83 4.45 -6.16
C GLY A 21 20.96 3.24 -6.55
N GLN A 22 21.57 2.14 -6.98
CA GLN A 22 20.82 0.96 -7.44
C GLN A 22 20.55 -0.02 -6.28
N ALA A 23 21.53 -0.21 -5.40
CA ALA A 23 21.39 -1.05 -4.20
C ALA A 23 20.31 -0.50 -3.23
N GLY A 24 20.11 0.82 -3.15
CA GLY A 24 19.14 1.43 -2.25
C GLY A 24 17.68 1.11 -2.60
N ARG A 25 17.33 1.05 -3.88
CA ARG A 25 15.94 0.79 -4.34
C ARG A 25 15.55 -0.68 -4.28
N GLU A 26 16.50 -1.59 -4.35
CA GLU A 26 16.28 -3.04 -4.29
C GLU A 26 16.36 -3.59 -2.87
N ALA A 27 16.86 -2.80 -1.93
CA ALA A 27 16.87 -3.14 -0.51
C ALA A 27 15.49 -2.93 0.12
N ASN A 28 15.21 -3.64 1.22
CA ASN A 28 14.02 -3.40 2.01
C ASN A 28 14.07 -2.00 2.64
N PRO A 29 13.15 -1.07 2.28
CA PRO A 29 13.19 0.32 2.74
C PRO A 29 12.92 0.48 4.24
N PHE A 30 12.36 -0.55 4.87
CA PHE A 30 12.09 -0.56 6.31
C PHE A 30 13.25 -1.12 7.14
N ALA A 31 14.25 -1.76 6.51
CA ALA A 31 15.40 -2.31 7.22
C ALA A 31 16.21 -1.17 7.86
N GLY A 32 16.25 -1.14 9.19
CA GLY A 32 16.92 -0.07 9.95
C GLY A 32 16.15 1.26 10.04
N ALA A 33 15.01 1.39 9.36
CA ALA A 33 14.16 2.56 9.46
C ALA A 33 13.06 2.42 10.54
N ALA A 34 12.56 3.55 11.04
CA ALA A 34 11.29 3.62 11.75
C ALA A 34 10.16 3.75 10.73
N PHE A 35 8.97 3.30 11.08
CA PHE A 35 7.78 3.66 10.33
C PHE A 35 7.32 5.08 10.70
N PHE A 36 6.85 5.83 9.74
CA PHE A 36 6.16 7.10 9.98
C PHE A 36 4.83 6.87 10.68
N VAL A 37 4.55 7.65 11.72
CA VAL A 37 3.24 7.65 12.40
C VAL A 37 2.51 8.94 12.03
N ASP A 38 1.32 8.80 11.42
CA ASP A 38 0.50 9.95 11.01
C ASP A 38 -0.12 10.65 12.23
N PRO A 39 0.24 11.92 12.51
CA PRO A 39 -0.32 12.65 13.65
C PRO A 39 -1.80 12.95 13.50
N ASP A 40 -2.33 13.11 12.28
CA ASP A 40 -3.75 13.35 12.05
C ASP A 40 -4.58 12.10 12.35
N TYR A 41 -4.07 10.92 11.98
CA TYR A 41 -4.68 9.65 12.34
C TYR A 41 -4.65 9.44 13.85
N ALA A 42 -3.50 9.66 14.48
CA ALA A 42 -3.34 9.56 15.92
C ALA A 42 -4.32 10.49 16.68
N ALA A 43 -4.51 11.70 16.19
CA ALA A 43 -5.47 12.65 16.78
C ALA A 43 -6.93 12.19 16.64
N ARG A 44 -7.31 11.57 15.52
CA ARG A 44 -8.65 10.98 15.32
C ARG A 44 -8.89 9.82 16.28
N VAL A 45 -7.91 8.95 16.45
CA VAL A 45 -7.96 7.81 17.41
C VAL A 45 -8.09 8.33 18.83
N GLU A 46 -7.28 9.33 19.23
CA GLU A 46 -7.37 9.91 20.59
C GLU A 46 -8.72 10.62 20.84
N ALA A 47 -9.26 11.30 19.82
CA ALA A 47 -10.59 11.89 19.93
C ALA A 47 -11.68 10.82 20.14
N THR A 48 -11.56 9.64 19.53
CA THR A 48 -12.43 8.49 19.75
C THR A 48 -12.23 7.93 21.17
N ALA A 49 -11.00 7.76 21.65
CA ALA A 49 -10.69 7.29 22.99
C ALA A 49 -11.33 8.17 24.08
N ARG A 50 -11.37 9.48 23.89
CA ARG A 50 -12.02 10.43 24.81
C ARG A 50 -13.54 10.23 24.90
N ARG A 51 -14.18 9.80 23.79
CA ARG A 51 -15.63 9.54 23.77
C ARG A 51 -16.01 8.17 24.32
N HIS A 52 -15.06 7.24 24.39
CA HIS A 52 -15.26 5.85 24.81
C HIS A 52 -14.31 5.48 25.95
N SER A 53 -14.57 6.05 27.15
CA SER A 53 -13.70 5.94 28.33
C SER A 53 -13.41 4.50 28.74
N ASP A 54 -14.40 3.62 28.61
CA ASP A 54 -14.31 2.22 29.04
C ASP A 54 -13.38 1.38 28.17
N GLU A 55 -13.11 1.83 26.94
CA GLU A 55 -12.23 1.18 25.96
C GLU A 55 -11.00 2.03 25.63
N ALA A 56 -10.83 3.18 26.29
CA ALA A 56 -9.84 4.20 25.92
C ALA A 56 -8.41 3.66 25.86
N ASP A 57 -8.01 2.78 26.78
CA ASP A 57 -6.65 2.25 26.80
C ASP A 57 -6.35 1.34 25.59
N ALA A 58 -7.32 0.51 25.18
CA ALA A 58 -7.19 -0.30 23.97
C ALA A 58 -7.16 0.59 22.71
N ILE A 59 -8.05 1.59 22.64
CA ILE A 59 -8.10 2.54 21.50
C ILE A 59 -6.78 3.28 21.37
N ARG A 60 -6.21 3.83 22.45
CA ARG A 60 -4.94 4.58 22.44
C ARG A 60 -3.75 3.78 21.94
N LYS A 61 -3.73 2.46 22.10
CA LYS A 61 -2.67 1.62 21.52
C LYS A 61 -2.65 1.67 20.00
N VAL A 62 -3.76 2.03 19.36
CA VAL A 62 -3.86 2.19 17.90
C VAL A 62 -3.27 3.53 17.45
N ALA A 63 -3.31 4.58 18.28
CA ALA A 63 -2.81 5.91 17.92
C ALA A 63 -1.31 5.94 17.57
N SER A 64 -0.53 5.01 18.11
CA SER A 64 0.91 4.89 17.82
C SER A 64 1.24 3.96 16.65
N GLN A 65 0.23 3.35 16.01
CA GLN A 65 0.47 2.45 14.90
C GLN A 65 0.65 3.24 13.59
N PRO A 66 1.69 2.92 12.80
CA PRO A 66 1.88 3.55 11.51
C PRO A 66 0.81 3.13 10.51
N THR A 67 0.32 4.09 9.73
CA THR A 67 -0.59 3.88 8.60
C THR A 67 -0.05 4.55 7.35
N ALA A 68 -0.48 4.11 6.16
CA ALA A 68 -0.15 4.81 4.94
C ALA A 68 -0.99 6.08 4.77
N LEU A 69 -0.44 7.04 4.03
CA LEU A 69 -1.10 8.28 3.66
C LEU A 69 -1.62 8.18 2.22
N TRP A 70 -2.91 8.40 2.02
CA TRP A 70 -3.56 8.24 0.73
C TRP A 70 -3.61 9.54 -0.06
N LEU A 71 -3.05 9.50 -1.26
CA LEU A 71 -3.11 10.54 -2.28
C LEU A 71 -4.12 10.09 -3.35
N ASP A 72 -5.39 10.41 -3.16
CA ASP A 72 -6.53 9.99 -3.98
C ASP A 72 -7.10 11.13 -4.83
N SER A 73 -6.39 12.25 -4.88
CA SER A 73 -6.72 13.42 -5.72
C SER A 73 -5.49 14.32 -5.90
N ILE A 74 -5.48 15.09 -6.98
CA ILE A 74 -4.46 16.11 -7.26
C ILE A 74 -4.33 17.11 -6.10
N ALA A 75 -5.47 17.50 -5.50
CA ALA A 75 -5.47 18.45 -4.38
C ALA A 75 -4.65 17.97 -3.18
N LYS A 76 -4.53 16.65 -2.96
CA LYS A 76 -3.74 16.10 -1.86
C LYS A 76 -2.22 16.20 -2.07
N VAL A 77 -1.74 16.46 -3.28
CA VAL A 77 -0.31 16.72 -3.54
C VAL A 77 0.22 17.86 -2.67
N ALA A 78 -0.62 18.88 -2.43
CA ALA A 78 -0.27 20.02 -1.57
C ALA A 78 -0.02 19.64 -0.09
N LYS A 79 -0.43 18.45 0.37
CA LYS A 79 -0.17 17.98 1.74
C LYS A 79 1.20 17.34 1.90
N VAL A 80 1.80 16.86 0.81
CA VAL A 80 3.04 16.07 0.84
C VAL A 80 4.22 16.80 1.48
N PRO A 81 4.46 18.10 1.22
CA PRO A 81 5.52 18.82 1.93
C PRO A 81 5.40 18.75 3.45
N GLY A 82 4.19 18.95 3.99
CA GLY A 82 3.95 18.86 5.44
C GLY A 82 4.20 17.46 6.01
N TRP A 83 3.87 16.40 5.26
CA TRP A 83 4.15 15.02 5.66
C TRP A 83 5.66 14.69 5.62
N LEU A 84 6.39 15.22 4.63
CA LEU A 84 7.84 15.08 4.55
C LEU A 84 8.54 15.82 5.71
N ASP A 85 8.08 17.03 6.03
CA ASP A 85 8.58 17.79 7.18
C ASP A 85 8.35 17.06 8.50
N GLU A 86 7.14 16.47 8.68
CA GLU A 86 6.82 15.70 9.87
C GLU A 86 7.62 14.39 9.94
N ALA A 87 7.81 13.70 8.82
CA ALA A 87 8.67 12.52 8.75
C ALA A 87 10.11 12.86 9.14
N LYS A 88 10.60 14.03 8.72
CA LYS A 88 11.94 14.51 9.11
C LYS A 88 12.04 14.80 10.61
N LYS A 89 11.00 15.38 11.24
CA LYS A 89 10.95 15.56 12.70
C LYS A 89 11.00 14.22 13.42
N GLN A 90 10.19 13.24 12.98
CA GLN A 90 10.20 11.90 13.56
C GLN A 90 11.54 11.20 13.35
N GLN A 91 12.19 11.37 12.20
CA GLN A 91 13.54 10.85 11.94
C GLN A 91 14.55 11.40 12.95
N ILE A 92 14.52 12.70 13.21
CA ILE A 92 15.39 13.35 14.21
C ILE A 92 15.10 12.81 15.61
N ALA A 93 13.82 12.72 15.98
CA ALA A 93 13.39 12.23 17.29
C ALA A 93 13.77 10.75 17.51
N ASN A 94 13.68 9.92 16.48
CA ASN A 94 13.99 8.50 16.54
C ASN A 94 15.48 8.18 16.41
N GLY A 95 16.31 9.13 15.95
CA GLY A 95 17.72 8.94 15.68
C GLY A 95 18.06 7.97 14.56
N ARG A 96 17.08 7.68 13.67
CA ARG A 96 17.21 6.77 12.52
C ARG A 96 16.27 7.18 11.40
N PRO A 97 16.53 6.73 10.13
CA PRO A 97 15.62 7.01 9.02
C PRO A 97 14.17 6.65 9.35
N THR A 98 13.23 7.45 8.90
CA THR A 98 11.79 7.20 9.08
C THR A 98 11.15 7.00 7.71
N ALA A 99 10.65 5.80 7.41
CA ALA A 99 10.05 5.48 6.13
C ALA A 99 8.62 6.05 6.04
N LEU A 100 8.42 6.97 5.10
CA LEU A 100 7.12 7.56 4.78
C LEU A 100 6.42 6.70 3.73
N MET A 101 5.25 6.14 4.05
CA MET A 101 4.49 5.27 3.16
C MET A 101 3.30 6.02 2.54
N LEU A 102 3.30 6.14 1.22
CA LEU A 102 2.29 6.86 0.43
C LEU A 102 1.56 5.88 -0.49
N VAL A 103 0.23 5.95 -0.52
CA VAL A 103 -0.58 5.30 -1.54
C VAL A 103 -0.93 6.33 -2.60
N LEU A 104 -0.49 6.12 -3.82
CA LEU A 104 -0.90 6.92 -4.97
C LEU A 104 -2.10 6.25 -5.60
N TYR A 105 -3.21 6.97 -5.68
CA TYR A 105 -4.50 6.40 -6.07
C TYR A 105 -5.36 7.43 -6.80
N ASP A 106 -4.90 7.84 -8.00
CA ASP A 106 -5.63 8.85 -8.79
C ASP A 106 -5.56 8.63 -10.32
N LEU A 107 -5.36 7.37 -10.75
CA LEU A 107 -5.42 7.03 -12.17
C LEU A 107 -6.76 7.46 -12.79
N PRO A 108 -6.77 7.94 -14.04
CA PRO A 108 -8.01 8.19 -14.76
C PRO A 108 -8.90 6.95 -14.86
N ASN A 109 -10.18 7.10 -14.53
CA ASN A 109 -11.13 6.00 -14.41
C ASN A 109 -10.69 4.92 -13.40
N ARG A 110 -10.00 5.33 -12.31
CA ARG A 110 -9.48 4.40 -11.30
C ARG A 110 -10.59 3.49 -10.77
N ASP A 111 -10.16 2.30 -10.36
CA ASP A 111 -11.04 1.24 -9.85
C ASP A 111 -12.26 1.00 -10.75
N CYS A 112 -11.96 0.67 -11.99
CA CYS A 112 -12.94 0.54 -13.07
C CYS A 112 -14.03 -0.52 -12.80
N ALA A 113 -13.90 -1.30 -11.73
CA ALA A 113 -14.84 -2.34 -11.32
C ALA A 113 -15.66 -1.97 -10.06
N ALA A 114 -15.39 -0.83 -9.38
CA ALA A 114 -16.09 -0.43 -8.17
C ALA A 114 -16.42 1.08 -8.14
N ASN A 115 -17.67 1.43 -7.86
CA ASN A 115 -18.11 2.82 -7.86
C ASN A 115 -17.66 3.62 -6.64
N SER A 116 -17.56 3.00 -5.47
CA SER A 116 -17.21 3.70 -4.22
C SER A 116 -15.83 4.36 -4.26
N SER A 117 -14.94 3.81 -5.06
CA SER A 117 -13.56 4.27 -5.22
C SER A 117 -13.34 5.16 -6.44
N GLU A 118 -14.39 5.55 -7.14
CA GLU A 118 -14.30 6.39 -8.33
C GLU A 118 -13.55 7.70 -8.04
N GLY A 119 -12.55 8.01 -8.89
CA GLY A 119 -11.68 9.20 -8.76
C GLY A 119 -12.17 10.42 -9.53
N GLU A 120 -11.42 11.51 -9.48
CA GLU A 120 -11.73 12.77 -10.17
C GLU A 120 -11.30 12.79 -11.63
N LEU A 121 -10.31 11.98 -12.00
CA LEU A 121 -9.75 11.97 -13.34
C LEU A 121 -10.52 11.03 -14.27
N ARG A 122 -10.73 11.49 -15.51
CA ARG A 122 -11.43 10.74 -16.56
C ARG A 122 -10.56 10.68 -17.82
N VAL A 123 -10.52 9.50 -18.45
CA VAL A 123 -9.78 9.30 -19.70
C VAL A 123 -10.26 10.27 -20.79
N GLU A 124 -11.58 10.41 -20.94
CA GLU A 124 -12.22 11.28 -21.94
C GLU A 124 -12.10 12.78 -21.64
N LYS A 125 -11.60 13.16 -20.46
CA LYS A 125 -11.40 14.55 -20.01
C LYS A 125 -9.93 14.89 -19.84
N ASN A 126 -9.07 14.36 -20.69
CA ASN A 126 -7.61 14.56 -20.62
C ASN A 126 -6.98 14.14 -19.28
N GLY A 127 -7.58 13.17 -18.60
CA GLY A 127 -7.16 12.72 -17.26
C GLY A 127 -5.73 12.21 -17.22
N GLU A 128 -5.26 11.54 -18.30
CA GLU A 128 -3.88 11.03 -18.33
C GLU A 128 -2.84 12.16 -18.29
N ALA A 129 -3.04 13.23 -19.06
CA ALA A 129 -2.12 14.36 -19.02
C ALA A 129 -2.16 15.07 -17.67
N ARG A 130 -3.34 15.20 -17.05
CA ARG A 130 -3.48 15.76 -15.70
C ARG A 130 -2.79 14.87 -14.66
N TYR A 131 -2.99 13.55 -14.71
CA TYR A 131 -2.30 12.61 -13.84
C TYR A 131 -0.77 12.75 -13.93
N ARG A 132 -0.22 12.86 -15.15
CA ARG A 132 1.22 13.02 -15.36
C ARG A 132 1.73 14.37 -14.83
N ASN A 133 1.10 15.46 -15.23
CA ASN A 133 1.62 16.80 -15.03
C ASN A 133 1.25 17.42 -13.69
N GLU A 134 0.07 17.07 -13.14
CA GLU A 134 -0.46 17.69 -11.92
C GLU A 134 -0.33 16.77 -10.70
N PHE A 135 -0.08 15.46 -10.90
CA PHE A 135 0.04 14.49 -9.82
C PHE A 135 1.44 13.85 -9.77
N ILE A 136 1.89 13.13 -10.79
CA ILE A 136 3.16 12.39 -10.78
C ILE A 136 4.38 13.31 -10.82
N ASP A 137 4.43 14.30 -11.72
CA ASP A 137 5.60 15.17 -11.87
C ASP A 137 5.87 16.01 -10.62
N PRO A 138 4.86 16.65 -9.99
CA PRO A 138 5.08 17.35 -8.73
C PRO A 138 5.55 16.43 -7.59
N LEU A 139 4.99 15.22 -7.49
CA LEU A 139 5.42 14.24 -6.50
C LEU A 139 6.87 13.82 -6.71
N ALA A 140 7.27 13.53 -7.96
CA ALA A 140 8.65 13.16 -8.27
C ALA A 140 9.64 14.30 -7.91
N ALA A 141 9.28 15.55 -8.18
CA ALA A 141 10.09 16.71 -7.80
C ALA A 141 10.24 16.85 -6.27
N LEU A 142 9.15 16.65 -5.52
CA LEU A 142 9.16 16.64 -4.06
C LEU A 142 10.05 15.51 -3.51
N PHE A 143 9.93 14.30 -4.04
CA PHE A 143 10.73 13.15 -3.60
C PHE A 143 12.21 13.35 -3.91
N GLN A 144 12.53 13.93 -5.06
CA GLN A 144 13.90 14.25 -5.43
C GLN A 144 14.53 15.30 -4.50
N SER A 145 13.75 16.30 -4.10
CA SER A 145 14.24 17.36 -3.18
C SER A 145 14.43 16.88 -1.74
N HIS A 146 13.89 15.69 -1.38
CA HIS A 146 14.02 15.07 -0.06
C HIS A 146 14.79 13.75 -0.14
N ALA A 147 15.95 13.76 -0.79
CA ALA A 147 16.72 12.55 -1.11
C ALA A 147 17.23 11.76 0.12
N ASP A 148 17.25 12.36 1.29
CA ASP A 148 17.62 11.74 2.58
C ASP A 148 16.44 11.11 3.32
N GLN A 149 15.21 11.25 2.78
CA GLN A 149 13.98 10.69 3.34
C GLN A 149 13.60 9.41 2.60
N PRO A 150 13.57 8.24 3.26
CA PRO A 150 13.03 7.02 2.65
C PRO A 150 11.53 7.15 2.37
N ILE A 151 11.14 6.96 1.12
CA ILE A 151 9.77 7.04 0.65
C ILE A 151 9.35 5.69 0.07
N VAL A 152 8.26 5.14 0.58
CA VAL A 152 7.63 3.92 0.09
C VAL A 152 6.37 4.30 -0.66
N VAL A 153 6.31 3.97 -1.94
CA VAL A 153 5.16 4.23 -2.80
C VAL A 153 4.41 2.93 -3.06
N ILE A 154 3.16 2.89 -2.67
CA ILE A 154 2.18 1.88 -3.11
C ILE A 154 1.48 2.48 -4.32
N LEU A 155 1.73 1.89 -5.48
CA LEU A 155 1.34 2.51 -6.75
C LEU A 155 0.03 1.92 -7.24
N GLU A 156 -1.00 2.74 -7.23
CA GLU A 156 -2.29 2.57 -7.89
C GLU A 156 -2.96 1.22 -7.60
N PRO A 157 -3.38 0.98 -6.35
CA PRO A 157 -4.14 -0.22 -5.98
C PRO A 157 -5.26 -0.53 -6.98
N ASP A 158 -5.54 -1.82 -7.14
CA ASP A 158 -6.57 -2.42 -8.01
C ASP A 158 -6.36 -2.25 -9.52
N SER A 159 -5.54 -1.30 -9.98
CA SER A 159 -5.43 -0.93 -11.40
C SER A 159 -4.96 -2.08 -12.30
N LEU A 160 -3.75 -2.60 -12.07
CA LEU A 160 -3.18 -3.68 -12.90
C LEU A 160 -3.88 -5.02 -12.65
N ALA A 161 -4.40 -5.26 -11.45
CA ALA A 161 -5.19 -6.44 -11.12
C ALA A 161 -6.49 -6.50 -11.94
N ASN A 162 -7.17 -5.37 -12.10
CA ASN A 162 -8.34 -5.25 -12.98
C ASN A 162 -8.01 -5.57 -14.44
N LEU A 163 -6.81 -5.22 -14.94
CA LEU A 163 -6.38 -5.59 -16.29
C LEU A 163 -6.18 -7.10 -16.46
N ALA A 164 -5.91 -7.82 -15.39
CA ALA A 164 -5.75 -9.28 -15.44
C ALA A 164 -7.10 -10.02 -15.47
N THR A 165 -8.12 -9.53 -14.77
CA THR A 165 -9.34 -10.30 -14.50
C THR A 165 -10.65 -9.65 -14.96
N ASN A 166 -10.70 -8.31 -15.11
CA ASN A 166 -11.94 -7.58 -15.31
C ASN A 166 -12.08 -6.97 -16.72
N MET A 167 -11.33 -7.49 -17.69
CA MET A 167 -11.39 -7.01 -19.09
C MET A 167 -12.72 -7.34 -19.81
N GLY A 168 -13.66 -8.03 -19.16
CA GLY A 168 -15.04 -8.16 -19.62
C GLY A 168 -15.91 -6.92 -19.34
N LEU A 169 -15.46 -6.01 -18.45
CA LEU A 169 -16.19 -4.78 -18.12
C LEU A 169 -15.81 -3.65 -19.09
N PRO A 170 -16.78 -2.98 -19.73
CA PRO A 170 -16.50 -1.86 -20.64
C PRO A 170 -15.68 -0.72 -19.99
N SER A 171 -15.92 -0.43 -18.71
CA SER A 171 -15.16 0.55 -17.92
C SER A 171 -13.67 0.20 -17.82
N CYS A 172 -13.34 -1.07 -17.57
CA CYS A 172 -11.96 -1.54 -17.50
C CYS A 172 -11.30 -1.60 -18.89
N VAL A 173 -12.06 -1.93 -19.93
CA VAL A 173 -11.57 -1.84 -21.31
C VAL A 173 -11.20 -0.41 -21.67
N ALA A 174 -12.01 0.58 -21.31
CA ALA A 174 -11.74 2.00 -21.54
C ALA A 174 -10.51 2.51 -20.77
N ALA A 175 -10.25 2.01 -19.55
CA ALA A 175 -9.11 2.37 -18.72
C ALA A 175 -7.79 1.64 -19.11
N ARG A 176 -7.86 0.59 -19.91
CA ARG A 176 -6.75 -0.35 -20.15
C ARG A 176 -5.42 0.30 -20.54
N SER A 177 -5.44 1.17 -21.54
CA SER A 177 -4.21 1.80 -22.03
C SER A 177 -3.63 2.75 -20.99
N VAL A 178 -4.49 3.57 -20.38
CA VAL A 178 -4.04 4.57 -19.41
C VAL A 178 -3.51 3.92 -18.13
N TYR A 179 -4.10 2.85 -17.65
CA TYR A 179 -3.57 2.13 -16.47
C TYR A 179 -2.15 1.64 -16.72
N ARG A 180 -1.89 1.04 -17.89
CA ARG A 180 -0.54 0.59 -18.26
C ARG A 180 0.42 1.77 -18.43
N ASP A 181 0.05 2.73 -19.30
CA ASP A 181 0.97 3.77 -19.78
C ASP A 181 1.28 4.77 -18.65
N ALA A 182 0.30 5.09 -17.81
CA ALA A 182 0.51 5.95 -16.64
C ALA A 182 1.31 5.26 -15.54
N THR A 183 1.12 3.94 -15.31
CA THR A 183 1.97 3.18 -14.39
C THR A 183 3.42 3.15 -14.88
N VAL A 184 3.66 2.89 -16.18
CA VAL A 184 5.02 2.95 -16.78
C VAL A 184 5.63 4.33 -16.59
N TYR A 185 4.86 5.39 -16.81
CA TYR A 185 5.31 6.77 -16.60
C TYR A 185 5.72 7.03 -15.14
N ALA A 186 4.87 6.67 -14.19
CA ALA A 186 5.14 6.83 -12.76
C ALA A 186 6.40 6.07 -12.33
N LEU A 187 6.57 4.81 -12.76
CA LEU A 187 7.76 4.03 -12.47
C LEU A 187 9.05 4.70 -12.95
N LYS A 188 9.03 5.30 -14.15
CA LYS A 188 10.19 6.05 -14.69
C LYS A 188 10.49 7.30 -13.88
N LYS A 189 9.47 8.03 -13.43
CA LYS A 189 9.62 9.25 -12.64
C LYS A 189 10.09 8.97 -11.22
N PHE A 190 9.65 7.87 -10.63
CA PHE A 190 10.04 7.44 -9.28
C PHE A 190 11.30 6.57 -9.25
N ALA A 191 12.05 6.51 -10.34
CA ALA A 191 13.36 5.86 -10.37
C ALA A 191 14.41 6.67 -9.59
N LEU A 192 14.12 7.02 -8.34
CA LEU A 192 14.95 7.83 -7.42
C LEU A 192 15.58 6.93 -6.35
N PRO A 193 16.80 7.23 -5.84
CA PRO A 193 17.49 6.39 -4.87
C PRO A 193 16.75 6.18 -3.54
N ASN A 194 15.98 7.18 -3.12
CA ASN A 194 15.23 7.20 -1.86
C ASN A 194 13.79 6.70 -2.00
N VAL A 195 13.35 6.29 -3.20
CA VAL A 195 11.98 5.84 -3.47
C VAL A 195 11.95 4.35 -3.76
N SER A 196 11.17 3.62 -2.96
CA SER A 196 10.88 2.21 -3.14
C SER A 196 9.43 2.04 -3.59
N VAL A 197 9.22 1.58 -4.82
CA VAL A 197 7.88 1.38 -5.38
C VAL A 197 7.43 -0.07 -5.21
N TYR A 198 6.20 -0.26 -4.74
CA TYR A 198 5.50 -1.53 -4.70
C TYR A 198 4.26 -1.46 -5.58
N LEU A 199 4.13 -2.42 -6.50
CA LEU A 199 2.92 -2.57 -7.31
C LEU A 199 1.88 -3.36 -6.54
N ASP A 200 0.63 -2.91 -6.61
CA ASP A 200 -0.48 -3.67 -6.03
C ASP A 200 -0.66 -5.02 -6.72
N ALA A 201 -0.89 -6.05 -5.92
CA ALA A 201 -1.09 -7.42 -6.35
C ALA A 201 -2.41 -8.02 -5.83
N GLY A 202 -3.41 -7.17 -5.60
CA GLY A 202 -4.72 -7.59 -5.12
C GLY A 202 -4.62 -8.36 -3.80
N HIS A 203 -5.31 -9.49 -3.72
CA HIS A 203 -5.31 -10.36 -2.53
C HIS A 203 -5.56 -11.82 -2.92
N ALA A 204 -5.35 -12.74 -1.98
CA ALA A 204 -5.48 -14.18 -2.21
C ALA A 204 -6.84 -14.54 -2.85
N GLY A 205 -7.94 -14.05 -2.31
CA GLY A 205 -9.28 -14.34 -2.83
C GLY A 205 -9.60 -13.70 -4.18
N TRP A 206 -8.72 -12.95 -4.78
CA TRP A 206 -8.88 -12.36 -6.11
C TRP A 206 -7.88 -12.96 -7.12
N LEU A 207 -6.60 -12.90 -6.80
CA LEU A 207 -5.54 -13.33 -7.70
C LEU A 207 -4.91 -14.68 -7.29
N GLY A 208 -5.44 -15.37 -6.28
CA GLY A 208 -4.88 -16.60 -5.74
C GLY A 208 -4.97 -17.82 -6.67
N TRP A 209 -5.86 -17.84 -7.64
CA TRP A 209 -5.98 -18.93 -8.62
C TRP A 209 -4.84 -18.96 -9.64
N ASP A 210 -4.45 -20.12 -10.10
CA ASP A 210 -3.28 -20.33 -10.97
C ASP A 210 -3.34 -19.47 -12.23
N ASP A 211 -4.48 -19.47 -12.93
CA ASP A 211 -4.66 -18.68 -14.13
C ASP A 211 -4.66 -17.16 -13.88
N ASN A 212 -5.16 -16.71 -12.74
CA ASN A 212 -5.13 -15.29 -12.35
C ASN A 212 -3.70 -14.84 -12.00
N ARG A 213 -2.93 -15.69 -11.27
CA ARG A 213 -1.50 -15.40 -11.01
C ARG A 213 -0.70 -15.32 -12.31
N GLU A 214 -0.94 -16.21 -13.26
CA GLU A 214 -0.29 -16.15 -14.56
C GLU A 214 -0.67 -14.90 -15.37
N LYS A 215 -1.97 -14.55 -15.39
CA LYS A 215 -2.44 -13.34 -16.09
C LYS A 215 -1.77 -12.09 -15.53
N ILE A 216 -1.76 -11.93 -14.21
CA ILE A 216 -1.17 -10.74 -13.60
C ILE A 216 0.36 -10.72 -13.77
N ALA A 217 1.05 -11.85 -13.70
CA ALA A 217 2.49 -11.92 -13.96
C ALA A 217 2.84 -11.47 -15.39
N LYS A 218 2.00 -11.80 -16.39
CA LYS A 218 2.15 -11.31 -17.76
C LYS A 218 1.96 -9.79 -17.87
N VAL A 219 0.97 -9.24 -17.15
CA VAL A 219 0.74 -7.79 -17.07
C VAL A 219 1.95 -7.08 -16.46
N TYR A 220 2.44 -7.54 -15.30
CA TYR A 220 3.62 -6.96 -14.66
C TYR A 220 4.86 -7.04 -15.53
N LYS A 221 5.13 -8.21 -16.14
CA LYS A 221 6.27 -8.35 -17.06
C LYS A 221 6.25 -7.30 -18.16
N LYS A 222 5.08 -7.07 -18.77
CA LYS A 222 4.94 -6.06 -19.82
C LYS A 222 5.21 -4.66 -19.31
N VAL A 223 4.57 -4.26 -18.20
CA VAL A 223 4.76 -2.95 -17.57
C VAL A 223 6.22 -2.73 -17.19
N LEU A 224 6.87 -3.71 -16.57
CA LEU A 224 8.25 -3.59 -16.12
C LEU A 224 9.24 -3.51 -17.29
N VAL A 225 9.05 -4.27 -18.37
CA VAL A 225 9.87 -4.17 -19.58
C VAL A 225 9.74 -2.77 -20.17
N GLU A 226 8.54 -2.25 -20.31
CA GLU A 226 8.29 -0.90 -20.86
C GLU A 226 8.82 0.21 -19.92
N ALA A 227 8.86 -0.03 -18.63
CA ALA A 227 9.42 0.90 -17.65
C ALA A 227 10.96 0.91 -17.62
N GLY A 228 11.62 -0.14 -18.10
CA GLY A 228 13.09 -0.24 -18.12
C GLY A 228 13.66 -1.44 -17.37
N GLY A 229 12.82 -2.31 -16.79
CA GLY A 229 13.23 -3.55 -16.12
C GLY A 229 12.67 -3.73 -14.71
N THR A 230 12.97 -4.88 -14.12
CA THR A 230 12.45 -5.25 -12.80
C THR A 230 13.01 -4.42 -11.65
N GLN A 231 14.16 -3.77 -11.85
CA GLN A 231 14.78 -2.86 -10.88
C GLN A 231 13.97 -1.55 -10.67
N MET A 232 12.94 -1.31 -11.47
CA MET A 232 12.06 -0.15 -11.31
C MET A 232 11.14 -0.27 -10.09
N ILE A 233 11.01 -1.46 -9.53
CA ILE A 233 10.22 -1.72 -8.33
C ILE A 233 11.04 -2.43 -7.26
N ARG A 234 10.72 -2.17 -5.99
CA ARG A 234 11.18 -2.99 -4.87
C ARG A 234 10.39 -4.30 -4.81
N GLY A 235 9.11 -4.25 -5.04
CA GLY A 235 8.29 -5.44 -4.89
C GLY A 235 6.81 -5.24 -5.15
N PHE A 236 6.01 -6.01 -4.44
CA PHE A 236 4.56 -6.04 -4.58
C PHE A 236 3.88 -5.86 -3.23
N VAL A 237 2.64 -5.42 -3.24
CA VAL A 237 1.83 -5.30 -2.03
C VAL A 237 0.53 -6.06 -2.22
N THR A 238 0.08 -6.74 -1.15
CA THR A 238 -1.16 -7.51 -1.16
C THR A 238 -2.13 -7.08 -0.09
N ASN A 239 -3.39 -7.44 -0.27
CA ASN A 239 -4.47 -7.23 0.68
C ASN A 239 -4.79 -5.77 0.99
N VAL A 240 -4.38 -4.83 0.11
CA VAL A 240 -4.67 -3.40 0.29
C VAL A 240 -6.17 -3.20 0.43
N SER A 241 -6.57 -2.57 1.53
CA SER A 241 -7.98 -2.32 1.85
C SER A 241 -8.88 -3.57 1.90
N ASN A 242 -8.31 -4.78 2.05
CA ASN A 242 -9.07 -6.01 2.07
C ASN A 242 -9.01 -6.72 3.45
N TYR A 243 -9.63 -7.89 3.55
CA TYR A 243 -9.88 -8.64 4.78
C TYR A 243 -9.38 -10.06 4.74
N THR A 244 -8.62 -10.46 3.71
CA THR A 244 -8.13 -11.82 3.61
C THR A 244 -7.14 -12.08 4.75
N HIS A 245 -7.43 -13.11 5.55
CA HIS A 245 -6.63 -13.41 6.73
C HIS A 245 -5.20 -13.82 6.37
N LEU A 246 -4.30 -13.55 7.29
CA LEU A 246 -2.87 -13.76 7.07
C LEU A 246 -2.50 -15.25 7.06
N ARG A 247 -3.15 -16.04 7.95
CA ARG A 247 -2.95 -17.49 8.15
C ARG A 247 -4.28 -18.18 8.45
N ASN A 248 -4.40 -19.46 8.13
CA ASN A 248 -5.61 -20.26 8.42
C ASN A 248 -5.71 -20.62 9.91
N ARG A 249 -5.75 -19.63 10.80
CA ARG A 249 -5.84 -19.89 12.24
C ARG A 249 -7.25 -20.20 12.72
N ASP A 250 -8.27 -19.72 12.03
CA ASP A 250 -9.68 -19.81 12.47
C ASP A 250 -10.49 -20.85 11.67
N GLY A 251 -9.82 -21.70 10.89
CA GLY A 251 -10.48 -22.84 10.18
C GLY A 251 -11.42 -22.45 9.04
N ALA A 252 -11.57 -21.17 8.74
CA ALA A 252 -12.48 -20.69 7.73
C ALA A 252 -11.77 -20.49 6.39
N VAL A 253 -11.78 -21.54 5.58
CA VAL A 253 -11.49 -21.43 4.15
C VAL A 253 -12.80 -21.06 3.46
N LEU A 254 -12.86 -19.85 2.88
CA LEU A 254 -14.07 -19.35 2.23
C LEU A 254 -14.42 -20.16 0.98
N GLU A 255 -13.41 -20.57 0.23
CA GLU A 255 -13.53 -21.38 -0.97
C GLU A 255 -12.57 -22.59 -0.85
N PRO A 256 -13.09 -23.83 -0.66
CA PRO A 256 -12.26 -25.02 -0.46
C PRO A 256 -11.31 -25.34 -1.62
N THR A 257 -11.64 -24.88 -2.83
CA THR A 257 -10.82 -25.10 -4.03
C THR A 257 -9.77 -24.01 -4.26
N ASP A 258 -9.74 -22.97 -3.42
CA ASP A 258 -8.76 -21.89 -3.54
C ASP A 258 -7.35 -22.42 -3.18
N PRO A 259 -6.40 -22.40 -4.12
CA PRO A 259 -5.03 -22.83 -3.87
C PRO A 259 -4.28 -21.87 -2.92
N CYS A 260 -4.79 -20.66 -2.74
CA CYS A 260 -4.24 -19.62 -1.88
C CYS A 260 -5.23 -19.18 -0.80
N PRO A 261 -5.53 -20.03 0.19
CA PRO A 261 -6.58 -19.76 1.17
C PRO A 261 -6.26 -18.61 2.14
N ASN A 262 -5.06 -18.04 2.09
CA ASN A 262 -4.60 -16.93 2.93
C ASN A 262 -3.46 -16.14 2.28
N GLU A 263 -3.15 -14.94 2.80
CA GLU A 263 -2.17 -14.04 2.19
C GLU A 263 -0.74 -14.58 2.17
N LEU A 264 -0.29 -15.29 3.19
CA LEU A 264 1.08 -15.86 3.19
C LEU A 264 1.25 -16.96 2.14
N THR A 265 0.24 -17.81 1.96
CA THR A 265 0.24 -18.79 0.87
C THR A 265 0.23 -18.10 -0.48
N TYR A 266 -0.59 -17.07 -0.63
CA TYR A 266 -0.66 -16.30 -1.87
C TYR A 266 0.66 -15.62 -2.22
N VAL A 267 1.28 -14.91 -1.28
CA VAL A 267 2.58 -14.24 -1.49
C VAL A 267 3.65 -15.23 -1.95
N LYS A 268 3.71 -16.42 -1.31
CA LYS A 268 4.65 -17.47 -1.71
C LYS A 268 4.39 -17.93 -3.15
N MET A 269 3.16 -18.31 -3.47
CA MET A 269 2.80 -18.85 -4.79
C MET A 269 2.89 -17.78 -5.88
N LEU A 270 2.54 -16.53 -5.58
CA LEU A 270 2.73 -15.42 -6.51
C LEU A 270 4.22 -15.18 -6.77
N GLY A 271 5.08 -15.21 -5.74
CA GLY A 271 6.52 -15.06 -5.89
C GLY A 271 7.14 -16.15 -6.79
N GLU A 272 6.69 -17.40 -6.64
CA GLU A 272 7.08 -18.51 -7.51
C GLU A 272 6.62 -18.27 -8.97
N THR A 273 5.37 -17.86 -9.16
CA THR A 273 4.83 -17.52 -10.48
C THR A 273 5.60 -16.36 -11.12
N LEU A 274 5.84 -15.27 -10.39
CA LEU A 274 6.61 -14.11 -10.88
C LEU A 274 8.02 -14.52 -11.31
N SER A 275 8.67 -15.41 -10.56
CA SER A 275 10.01 -15.91 -10.89
C SER A 275 10.06 -16.65 -12.22
N MET A 276 9.00 -17.42 -12.57
CA MET A 276 8.88 -18.09 -13.88
C MET A 276 8.79 -17.06 -15.03
N TYR A 277 8.28 -15.87 -14.76
CA TYR A 277 8.20 -14.77 -15.73
C TYR A 277 9.44 -13.85 -15.72
N GLY A 278 10.49 -14.21 -14.95
CA GLY A 278 11.74 -13.45 -14.85
C GLY A 278 11.71 -12.26 -13.89
N ILE A 279 10.66 -12.16 -13.07
CA ILE A 279 10.54 -11.15 -12.01
C ILE A 279 10.97 -11.81 -10.70
N LYS A 280 12.27 -11.66 -10.36
CA LYS A 280 12.91 -12.37 -9.24
C LYS A 280 13.31 -11.40 -8.14
N ASP A 281 13.53 -11.94 -6.94
CA ASP A 281 14.11 -11.25 -5.78
C ASP A 281 13.33 -9.99 -5.36
N LYS A 282 11.99 -10.05 -5.47
CA LYS A 282 11.09 -8.97 -5.07
C LYS A 282 10.50 -9.22 -3.68
N GLY A 283 10.50 -8.16 -2.86
CA GLY A 283 9.87 -8.20 -1.55
C GLY A 283 8.36 -7.99 -1.60
N PHE A 284 7.68 -8.40 -0.54
CA PHE A 284 6.24 -8.19 -0.42
C PHE A 284 5.91 -7.33 0.79
N LEU A 285 4.91 -6.46 0.64
CA LEU A 285 4.16 -5.87 1.75
C LEU A 285 2.82 -6.58 1.85
N ILE A 286 2.33 -6.78 3.08
CA ILE A 286 0.98 -7.31 3.31
C ILE A 286 0.23 -6.31 4.18
N ASP A 287 -0.92 -5.82 3.70
CA ASP A 287 -1.82 -5.01 4.52
C ASP A 287 -2.51 -5.90 5.55
N THR A 288 -2.18 -5.67 6.82
CA THR A 288 -2.74 -6.40 7.96
C THR A 288 -3.68 -5.57 8.81
N SER A 289 -4.09 -4.40 8.32
CA SER A 289 -4.86 -3.42 9.08
C SER A 289 -6.21 -3.96 9.59
N ARG A 290 -6.89 -4.80 8.79
CA ARG A 290 -8.26 -5.24 9.06
C ARG A 290 -8.48 -6.75 8.91
N ASN A 291 -7.42 -7.54 8.86
CA ASN A 291 -7.47 -8.98 8.58
C ASN A 291 -7.23 -9.86 9.81
N GLY A 292 -7.46 -9.35 11.02
CA GLY A 292 -7.27 -10.07 12.27
C GLY A 292 -8.21 -11.26 12.45
N LYS A 293 -9.36 -11.25 11.79
CA LYS A 293 -10.33 -12.35 11.83
C LYS A 293 -10.58 -12.93 10.44
N GLY A 294 -10.58 -14.25 10.34
CA GLY A 294 -11.05 -15.00 9.15
C GLY A 294 -12.52 -15.43 9.30
N GLY A 295 -13.10 -15.96 8.20
CA GLY A 295 -14.45 -16.52 8.21
C GLY A 295 -15.59 -15.51 8.40
N ILE A 296 -15.32 -14.25 8.14
CA ILE A 296 -16.26 -13.13 8.35
C ILE A 296 -17.04 -12.74 7.09
N ARG A 297 -16.74 -13.37 5.97
CA ARG A 297 -17.38 -13.11 4.68
C ARG A 297 -18.07 -14.37 4.16
N THR A 298 -19.16 -14.18 3.46
CA THR A 298 -19.89 -15.27 2.76
C THR A 298 -19.41 -15.46 1.33
N LYS A 299 -18.74 -14.47 0.75
CA LYS A 299 -18.16 -14.47 -0.61
C LYS A 299 -16.89 -13.65 -0.64
N TRP A 300 -15.90 -14.04 -1.46
CA TRP A 300 -14.70 -13.25 -1.71
C TRP A 300 -14.99 -11.84 -2.25
N GLY A 301 -16.01 -11.73 -3.11
CA GLY A 301 -16.42 -10.45 -3.69
C GLY A 301 -17.09 -9.47 -2.72
N ASN A 302 -17.38 -9.84 -1.47
CA ASN A 302 -17.85 -8.92 -0.45
C ASN A 302 -16.62 -8.26 0.19
N TRP A 303 -16.43 -6.97 -0.08
CA TRP A 303 -15.22 -6.24 0.30
C TRP A 303 -15.48 -4.96 1.11
N CYS A 304 -16.70 -4.43 1.11
CA CYS A 304 -16.96 -3.11 1.68
C CYS A 304 -17.32 -3.19 3.16
N ASN A 305 -16.52 -2.56 4.02
CA ASN A 305 -16.76 -2.39 5.48
C ASN A 305 -17.25 -3.68 6.16
N ILE A 306 -16.51 -4.76 6.02
CA ILE A 306 -16.93 -6.09 6.46
C ILE A 306 -17.13 -6.14 7.97
N LYS A 307 -18.38 -6.41 8.41
CA LYS A 307 -18.73 -6.52 9.83
C LYS A 307 -18.01 -7.70 10.48
N GLY A 308 -17.67 -7.53 11.76
CA GLY A 308 -16.92 -8.54 12.51
C GLY A 308 -15.43 -8.61 12.21
N ALA A 309 -14.92 -7.77 11.28
CA ALA A 309 -13.49 -7.62 11.05
C ALA A 309 -12.77 -7.16 12.32
N GLY A 310 -11.47 -7.43 12.39
CA GLY A 310 -10.62 -7.03 13.50
C GLY A 310 -9.27 -6.54 13.01
N LEU A 311 -8.61 -5.69 13.82
CA LEU A 311 -7.22 -5.32 13.56
C LEU A 311 -6.35 -6.57 13.50
N GLY A 312 -5.48 -6.67 12.51
CA GLY A 312 -4.56 -7.79 12.34
C GLY A 312 -3.21 -7.57 13.03
N GLU A 313 -2.20 -8.28 12.55
CA GLU A 313 -0.82 -8.13 13.02
C GLU A 313 -0.37 -6.67 12.90
N ARG A 314 0.34 -6.19 13.94
CA ARG A 314 0.86 -4.81 13.94
C ARG A 314 1.96 -4.67 12.91
N PRO A 315 2.15 -3.47 12.34
CA PRO A 315 3.24 -3.20 11.43
C PRO A 315 4.58 -3.62 12.01
N ARG A 316 5.33 -4.42 11.25
CA ARG A 316 6.67 -4.87 11.63
C ARG A 316 7.49 -5.31 10.42
N VAL A 317 8.80 -5.11 10.53
CA VAL A 317 9.77 -5.38 9.47
C VAL A 317 10.12 -6.87 9.43
N GLN A 318 10.26 -7.43 8.23
CA GLN A 318 10.71 -8.80 7.94
C GLN A 318 10.02 -9.87 8.79
N PRO A 319 8.67 -9.88 8.80
CA PRO A 319 7.93 -10.81 9.65
C PRO A 319 8.03 -12.27 9.20
N GLU A 320 8.24 -12.48 7.88
CA GLU A 320 8.29 -13.77 7.21
C GLU A 320 9.29 -13.73 6.05
N PRO A 321 9.85 -14.87 5.61
CA PRO A 321 10.70 -14.92 4.44
C PRO A 321 10.01 -14.35 3.18
N GLY A 322 10.71 -13.45 2.48
CA GLY A 322 10.18 -12.78 1.29
C GLY A 322 9.21 -11.62 1.56
N VAL A 323 8.82 -11.40 2.82
CA VAL A 323 7.95 -10.29 3.23
C VAL A 323 8.81 -9.18 3.84
N ASP A 324 8.82 -8.01 3.19
CA ASP A 324 9.57 -6.85 3.67
C ASP A 324 8.98 -6.26 4.94
N ALA A 325 7.65 -6.17 5.01
CA ALA A 325 6.94 -5.75 6.21
C ALA A 325 5.47 -6.18 6.20
N PHE A 326 4.89 -6.39 7.39
CA PHE A 326 3.47 -6.18 7.62
C PHE A 326 3.23 -4.69 7.82
N VAL A 327 2.19 -4.18 7.21
CA VAL A 327 1.85 -2.74 7.20
C VAL A 327 0.35 -2.53 7.37
N TRP A 328 -0.03 -1.34 7.81
CA TRP A 328 -1.41 -0.90 7.81
C TRP A 328 -1.59 0.17 6.73
N ILE A 329 -2.07 -0.28 5.57
CA ILE A 329 -2.21 0.59 4.40
C ILE A 329 -3.55 1.31 4.44
N LYS A 330 -4.64 0.56 4.58
CA LYS A 330 -5.94 1.16 4.86
C LYS A 330 -5.95 1.60 6.32
N PRO A 331 -6.05 2.90 6.63
CA PRO A 331 -6.14 3.34 8.01
C PRO A 331 -7.38 2.74 8.67
N PRO A 332 -7.23 1.93 9.75
CA PRO A 332 -8.39 1.35 10.43
C PRO A 332 -9.37 2.41 10.90
N GLY A 333 -10.65 2.22 10.61
CA GLY A 333 -11.70 3.19 10.92
C GLY A 333 -12.08 4.10 9.75
N GLU A 334 -11.32 4.14 8.67
CA GLU A 334 -11.76 4.81 7.44
C GLU A 334 -12.66 3.90 6.62
N SER A 335 -13.83 4.39 6.24
CA SER A 335 -14.83 3.67 5.44
C SER A 335 -14.30 3.27 4.06
N ASP A 336 -14.79 2.15 3.53
CA ASP A 336 -14.57 1.72 2.15
C ASP A 336 -15.58 2.34 1.18
N GLY A 337 -16.73 2.77 1.68
CA GLY A 337 -17.80 3.36 0.88
C GLY A 337 -19.09 3.49 1.67
N THR A 338 -19.99 4.33 1.18
CA THR A 338 -21.24 4.64 1.86
C THR A 338 -22.27 3.53 1.71
N SER A 339 -23.05 3.30 2.77
CA SER A 339 -24.23 2.44 2.75
C SER A 339 -25.53 3.19 2.36
N ASP A 340 -25.47 4.50 2.09
CA ASP A 340 -26.64 5.30 1.67
C ASP A 340 -26.72 5.35 0.14
N PRO A 341 -27.78 4.75 -0.47
CA PRO A 341 -27.92 4.71 -1.93
C PRO A 341 -28.18 6.08 -2.57
N LYS A 342 -28.42 7.13 -1.78
CA LYS A 342 -28.64 8.49 -2.28
C LYS A 342 -27.33 9.28 -2.43
N GLN A 343 -26.25 8.77 -1.88
CA GLN A 343 -24.95 9.45 -1.89
C GLN A 343 -24.22 9.22 -3.22
N PRO A 344 -23.43 10.19 -3.68
CA PRO A 344 -22.47 9.98 -4.75
C PRO A 344 -21.53 8.79 -4.44
N ARG A 345 -21.10 8.07 -5.45
CA ARG A 345 -20.21 6.91 -5.31
C ARG A 345 -20.78 5.78 -4.43
N PHE A 346 -22.11 5.66 -4.34
CA PHE A 346 -22.72 4.48 -3.75
C PHE A 346 -22.34 3.23 -4.54
N ASP A 347 -22.02 2.17 -3.82
CA ASP A 347 -21.72 0.86 -4.38
C ASP A 347 -22.54 -0.22 -3.67
N GLU A 348 -23.17 -1.12 -4.43
CA GLU A 348 -24.01 -2.19 -3.88
C GLU A 348 -23.21 -3.14 -2.95
N ALA A 349 -21.91 -3.27 -3.14
CA ALA A 349 -21.05 -4.03 -2.24
C ALA A 349 -21.07 -3.48 -0.80
N CYS A 350 -21.37 -2.18 -0.61
CA CYS A 350 -21.42 -1.55 0.71
C CYS A 350 -22.76 -1.76 1.46
N VAL A 351 -23.72 -2.43 0.83
CA VAL A 351 -24.98 -2.88 1.46
C VAL A 351 -25.14 -4.42 1.39
N SER A 352 -24.06 -5.14 1.09
CA SER A 352 -24.05 -6.59 1.11
C SER A 352 -24.42 -7.15 2.48
N PRO A 353 -24.85 -8.42 2.58
CA PRO A 353 -25.15 -9.05 3.89
C PRO A 353 -23.96 -9.03 4.85
N ASP A 354 -22.72 -8.96 4.33
CA ASP A 354 -21.50 -8.94 5.14
C ASP A 354 -21.07 -7.52 5.57
N SER A 355 -21.67 -6.46 4.99
CA SER A 355 -21.27 -5.08 5.24
C SER A 355 -21.82 -4.52 6.54
N ALA A 356 -21.04 -3.68 7.22
CA ALA A 356 -21.48 -2.89 8.36
C ALA A 356 -22.46 -1.78 7.89
N LYS A 357 -23.50 -1.54 8.69
CA LYS A 357 -24.54 -0.56 8.38
C LYS A 357 -24.13 0.86 8.83
N GLY A 358 -24.68 1.87 8.14
CA GLY A 358 -24.48 3.27 8.52
C GLY A 358 -23.10 3.79 8.13
N ALA A 359 -22.45 3.16 7.13
CA ALA A 359 -21.15 3.57 6.67
C ALA A 359 -21.19 4.93 5.96
N PRO A 360 -20.26 5.86 6.27
CA PRO A 360 -20.10 7.12 5.57
C PRO A 360 -19.37 6.93 4.23
N GLN A 361 -19.07 8.01 3.51
CA GLN A 361 -18.32 7.98 2.25
C GLN A 361 -16.93 7.34 2.43
N ALA A 362 -16.39 6.81 1.33
CA ALA A 362 -15.04 6.25 1.31
C ALA A 362 -14.00 7.26 1.84
N GLY A 363 -13.14 6.83 2.77
CA GLY A 363 -12.12 7.66 3.40
C GLY A 363 -12.61 8.46 4.62
N GLU A 364 -13.91 8.55 4.87
CA GLU A 364 -14.44 9.19 6.07
C GLU A 364 -14.35 8.29 7.30
N TRP A 365 -14.29 8.92 8.49
CA TRP A 365 -14.18 8.19 9.76
C TRP A 365 -15.48 7.49 10.11
N PHE A 366 -15.41 6.16 10.23
CA PHE A 366 -16.52 5.28 10.61
C PHE A 366 -16.31 4.78 12.03
N GLU A 367 -16.64 5.59 13.01
CA GLU A 367 -16.30 5.36 14.42
C GLU A 367 -16.79 4.03 14.97
N SER A 368 -18.05 3.65 14.74
CA SER A 368 -18.58 2.37 15.25
C SER A 368 -17.82 1.18 14.65
N TYR A 369 -17.45 1.26 13.38
CA TYR A 369 -16.66 0.24 12.74
C TYR A 369 -15.21 0.18 13.27
N PHE A 370 -14.61 1.34 13.56
CA PHE A 370 -13.30 1.40 14.22
C PHE A 370 -13.31 0.70 15.59
N LEU A 371 -14.35 0.93 16.40
CA LEU A 371 -14.51 0.27 17.70
C LEU A 371 -14.62 -1.26 17.54
N ASP A 372 -15.37 -1.72 16.54
CA ASP A 372 -15.47 -3.16 16.26
C ASP A 372 -14.13 -3.75 15.84
N LEU A 373 -13.34 -3.04 15.03
CA LEU A 373 -11.98 -3.45 14.67
C LEU A 373 -11.07 -3.58 15.90
N VAL A 374 -11.16 -2.64 16.84
CA VAL A 374 -10.41 -2.64 18.11
C VAL A 374 -10.80 -3.84 18.99
N ARG A 375 -12.10 -4.05 19.21
CA ARG A 375 -12.64 -5.16 20.02
C ARG A 375 -12.29 -6.53 19.46
N ASN A 376 -12.26 -6.63 18.15
CA ASN A 376 -11.98 -7.86 17.42
C ASN A 376 -10.50 -8.06 17.06
N ALA A 377 -9.60 -7.24 17.57
CA ALA A 377 -8.18 -7.29 17.23
C ALA A 377 -7.55 -8.67 17.50
N LYS A 378 -6.81 -9.21 16.53
CA LYS A 378 -6.01 -10.44 16.68
C LYS A 378 -4.65 -10.25 16.00
N PRO A 379 -3.57 -10.23 16.76
CA PRO A 379 -3.45 -10.38 18.22
C PRO A 379 -4.20 -9.28 19.01
N PRO A 380 -4.60 -9.51 20.27
CA PRO A 380 -5.21 -8.47 21.10
C PRO A 380 -4.31 -7.23 21.25
N LEU A 381 -4.92 -6.07 21.47
CA LEU A 381 -4.23 -4.80 21.72
C LEU A 381 -3.53 -4.75 23.07
#